data_09c404823b0536732071c0562b4fe220
#
_entry.id   09c404823b0536732071c0562b4fe220
#
_cell.length_a   1.000
_cell.length_b   1.000
_cell.length_c   1.000
_cell.angle_alpha   90.00
_cell.angle_beta   90.00
_cell.angle_gamma   90.00
#
_symmetry.space_group_name_H-M   'P 1'
#
loop_
_entity.id
_entity.type
_entity.pdbx_description
1 polymer ?
#
loop_
_entity_poly.entity_id
_entity_poly.type
_entity_poly.pdbx_seq_one_letter_code
_entity_poly.pdbx_strand_id
1 'polypeptide(L)'
;MADILGAPVDEEGFLVNLGDWTKEIAEEMAKGDDVELSEEHWEVINFLRDYYEEYQIAPAVRVLTKAIGKKMGKDKGNSKYLYSLFPYGPGKQGCRFAGLPKPTGCI
;
A
#
# COMPACT_ATOMS: atom_id res chain seq x y z
N MET A 1 14.56 -1.34 -17.23
CA MET A 1 13.34 -1.04 -16.48
C MET A 1 12.51 -2.28 -16.30
N ALA A 2 12.05 -2.53 -15.09
CA ALA A 2 11.25 -3.70 -14.80
C ALA A 2 9.78 -3.44 -15.09
N ASP A 3 9.00 -4.49 -15.21
CA ASP A 3 7.55 -4.38 -15.27
C ASP A 3 6.91 -5.48 -14.43
N ILE A 4 5.62 -5.33 -14.16
CA ILE A 4 4.84 -6.32 -13.47
C ILE A 4 3.55 -6.52 -14.26
N LEU A 5 3.35 -7.75 -14.74
CA LEU A 5 2.21 -8.10 -15.60
C LEU A 5 2.03 -7.12 -16.76
N GLY A 6 3.15 -6.65 -17.32
CA GLY A 6 3.15 -5.71 -18.45
C GLY A 6 3.10 -4.23 -18.06
N ALA A 7 2.91 -3.91 -16.79
CA ALA A 7 2.87 -2.53 -16.32
C ALA A 7 4.27 -2.11 -15.84
N PRO A 8 4.82 -0.99 -16.35
CA PRO A 8 6.16 -0.58 -15.95
C PRO A 8 6.21 -0.15 -14.48
N VAL A 9 7.30 -0.52 -13.81
CA VAL A 9 7.56 -0.15 -12.43
C VAL A 9 8.91 0.54 -12.33
N ASP A 10 9.08 1.34 -11.29
CA ASP A 10 10.35 2.03 -11.06
C ASP A 10 11.34 1.12 -10.32
N GLU A 11 12.49 1.68 -9.95
CA GLU A 11 13.56 0.93 -9.28
C GLU A 11 13.12 0.33 -7.94
N GLU A 12 12.14 0.92 -7.31
CA GLU A 12 11.64 0.43 -6.02
C GLU A 12 10.40 -0.45 -6.17
N GLY A 13 9.96 -0.68 -7.39
CA GLY A 13 8.82 -1.54 -7.67
C GLY A 13 7.48 -0.84 -7.63
N PHE A 14 7.46 0.48 -7.58
CA PHE A 14 6.20 1.24 -7.64
C PHE A 14 5.77 1.41 -9.09
N LEU A 15 4.46 1.38 -9.32
CA LEU A 15 3.93 1.58 -10.68
C LEU A 15 4.29 2.97 -11.20
N VAL A 16 4.80 3.02 -12.42
CA VAL A 16 5.07 4.29 -13.09
C VAL A 16 3.76 4.99 -13.43
N ASN A 17 2.78 4.22 -13.91
CA ASN A 17 1.45 4.74 -14.24
C ASN A 17 0.44 4.19 -13.25
N LEU A 18 -0.15 5.04 -12.43
CA LEU A 18 -1.08 4.61 -11.40
C LEU A 18 -2.34 3.97 -11.97
N GLY A 19 -2.71 4.38 -13.19
CA GLY A 19 -3.88 3.82 -13.87
C GLY A 19 -3.72 2.37 -14.29
N ASP A 20 -2.49 1.85 -14.29
CA ASP A 20 -2.23 0.45 -14.66
C ASP A 20 -2.55 -0.54 -13.54
N TRP A 21 -2.86 -0.04 -12.36
CA TRP A 21 -3.09 -0.92 -11.20
C TRP A 21 -4.30 -1.82 -11.39
N THR A 22 -4.12 -3.09 -11.02
CA THR A 22 -5.21 -4.06 -10.91
C THR A 22 -4.99 -4.89 -9.65
N LYS A 23 -6.02 -5.64 -9.25
CA LYS A 23 -5.88 -6.54 -8.10
C LYS A 23 -4.82 -7.60 -8.37
N GLU A 24 -4.72 -8.07 -9.61
CA GLU A 24 -3.72 -9.05 -10.01
C GLU A 24 -2.31 -8.51 -9.84
N ILE A 25 -2.11 -7.23 -10.13
CA ILE A 25 -0.81 -6.58 -9.93
C ILE A 25 -0.47 -6.55 -8.44
N ALA A 26 -1.43 -6.21 -7.58
CA ALA A 26 -1.22 -6.20 -6.13
C ALA A 26 -0.84 -7.60 -5.63
N GLU A 27 -1.53 -8.62 -6.11
CA GLU A 27 -1.25 -10.01 -5.74
C GLU A 27 0.14 -10.44 -6.20
N GLU A 28 0.52 -10.04 -7.39
CA GLU A 28 1.85 -10.37 -7.91
C GLU A 28 2.96 -9.68 -7.11
N MET A 29 2.75 -8.42 -6.75
CA MET A 29 3.69 -7.69 -5.90
C MET A 29 3.85 -8.38 -4.54
N ALA A 30 2.72 -8.77 -3.94
CA ALA A 30 2.73 -9.45 -2.65
C ALA A 30 3.44 -10.80 -2.73
N LYS A 31 3.23 -11.52 -3.80
CA LYS A 31 3.87 -12.81 -4.03
C LYS A 31 5.39 -12.65 -4.09
N GLY A 32 5.86 -11.60 -4.74
CA GLY A 32 7.28 -11.30 -4.82
C GLY A 32 7.90 -10.97 -3.47
N ASP A 33 7.11 -10.49 -2.53
CA ASP A 33 7.55 -10.14 -1.18
C ASP A 33 7.24 -11.25 -0.16
N ASP A 34 6.77 -12.41 -0.62
CA ASP A 34 6.34 -13.50 0.24
C ASP A 34 5.21 -13.11 1.20
N VAL A 35 4.33 -12.24 0.74
CA VAL A 35 3.16 -11.81 1.51
C VAL A 35 1.92 -12.41 0.88
N GLU A 36 1.09 -13.04 1.69
CA GLU A 36 -0.20 -13.55 1.25
C GLU A 36 -1.27 -12.54 1.61
N LEU A 37 -1.97 -12.01 0.61
CA LEU A 37 -2.98 -10.98 0.84
C LEU A 37 -4.25 -11.58 1.45
N SER A 38 -4.55 -11.15 2.67
CA SER A 38 -5.78 -11.53 3.38
C SER A 38 -6.81 -10.42 3.24
N GLU A 39 -7.99 -10.63 3.80
CA GLU A 39 -9.02 -9.59 3.81
C GLU A 39 -8.54 -8.33 4.50
N GLU A 40 -7.77 -8.48 5.57
CA GLU A 40 -7.21 -7.35 6.30
C GLU A 40 -6.26 -6.54 5.43
N HIS A 41 -5.45 -7.21 4.63
CA HIS A 41 -4.58 -6.52 3.66
C HIS A 41 -5.42 -5.72 2.68
N TRP A 42 -6.48 -6.31 2.15
CA TRP A 42 -7.32 -5.63 1.19
C TRP A 42 -8.05 -4.44 1.78
N GLU A 43 -8.43 -4.51 3.06
CA GLU A 43 -9.02 -3.36 3.75
C GLU A 43 -8.06 -2.17 3.74
N VAL A 44 -6.79 -2.42 4.04
CA VAL A 44 -5.77 -1.36 4.04
C VAL A 44 -5.50 -0.87 2.63
N ILE A 45 -5.37 -1.79 1.67
CA ILE A 45 -5.12 -1.41 0.28
C ILE A 45 -6.26 -0.54 -0.25
N ASN A 46 -7.50 -0.94 -0.01
CA ASN A 46 -8.65 -0.15 -0.45
C ASN A 46 -8.71 1.20 0.25
N PHE A 47 -8.38 1.23 1.54
CA PHE A 47 -8.30 2.48 2.29
C PHE A 47 -7.27 3.42 1.68
N LEU A 48 -6.10 2.89 1.33
CA LEU A 48 -5.04 3.68 0.72
C LEU A 48 -5.47 4.27 -0.62
N ARG A 49 -6.13 3.47 -1.44
CA ARG A 49 -6.60 3.94 -2.73
C ARG A 49 -7.65 5.04 -2.58
N ASP A 50 -8.60 4.86 -1.65
CA ASP A 50 -9.60 5.87 -1.37
C ASP A 50 -8.96 7.15 -0.82
N TYR A 51 -7.98 7.01 0.04
CA TYR A 51 -7.25 8.15 0.61
C TYR A 51 -6.56 8.93 -0.50
N TYR A 52 -5.86 8.24 -1.39
CA TYR A 52 -5.17 8.90 -2.49
C TYR A 52 -6.15 9.61 -3.43
N GLU A 53 -7.28 8.97 -3.71
CA GLU A 53 -8.29 9.56 -4.58
C GLU A 53 -8.82 10.86 -3.99
N GLU A 54 -8.97 10.93 -2.67
CA GLU A 54 -9.48 12.12 -2.00
C GLU A 54 -8.42 13.20 -1.85
N TYR A 55 -7.22 12.84 -1.44
CA TYR A 55 -6.20 13.81 -1.08
C TYR A 55 -5.07 13.97 -2.09
N GLN A 56 -4.99 13.10 -3.07
CA GLN A 56 -3.95 13.10 -4.10
C GLN A 56 -2.54 13.03 -3.53
N ILE A 57 -2.39 12.36 -2.38
CA ILE A 57 -1.11 12.18 -1.72
C ILE A 57 -1.10 10.80 -1.06
N ALA A 58 0.05 10.11 -1.15
CA ALA A 58 0.23 8.83 -0.51
C ALA A 58 0.63 9.06 0.95
N PRO A 59 -0.09 8.46 1.92
CA PRO A 59 0.20 8.74 3.33
C PRO A 59 1.44 7.99 3.82
N ALA A 60 2.25 8.67 4.64
CA ALA A 60 3.32 8.01 5.37
C ALA A 60 2.70 7.16 6.49
N VAL A 61 3.49 6.26 7.08
CA VAL A 61 2.98 5.29 8.05
C VAL A 61 2.28 5.96 9.25
N ARG A 62 2.80 7.08 9.71
CA ARG A 62 2.18 7.79 10.84
C ARG A 62 0.78 8.30 10.51
N VAL A 63 0.64 8.92 9.35
CA VAL A 63 -0.65 9.42 8.88
C VAL A 63 -1.60 8.28 8.62
N LEU A 64 -1.11 7.22 7.98
CA LEU A 64 -1.91 6.03 7.69
C LEU A 64 -2.44 5.40 8.98
N THR A 65 -1.59 5.22 9.97
CA THR A 65 -1.98 4.63 11.24
C THR A 65 -3.10 5.42 11.91
N LYS A 66 -2.95 6.74 11.93
CA LYS A 66 -3.93 7.62 12.54
C LYS A 66 -5.26 7.60 11.79
N ALA A 67 -5.19 7.63 10.47
CA ALA A 67 -6.40 7.65 9.64
C ALA A 67 -7.17 6.33 9.75
N ILE A 68 -6.46 5.21 9.77
CA ILE A 68 -7.08 3.91 9.94
C ILE A 68 -7.72 3.81 11.33
N GLY A 69 -7.05 4.35 12.35
CA GLY A 69 -7.60 4.36 13.70
C GLY A 69 -8.92 5.10 13.80
N LYS A 70 -9.07 6.19 13.05
CA LYS A 70 -10.31 6.95 13.02
C LYS A 70 -11.43 6.21 12.30
N LYS A 71 -11.09 5.48 11.24
CA LYS A 71 -12.10 4.83 10.40
C LYS A 71 -12.44 3.43 10.87
N MET A 72 -11.44 2.65 11.30
CA MET A 72 -11.60 1.23 11.60
C MET A 72 -11.40 0.88 13.06
N GLY A 73 -11.02 1.86 13.90
CA GLY A 73 -10.81 1.64 15.31
C GLY A 73 -9.34 1.45 15.67
N LYS A 74 -9.05 1.57 16.96
CA LYS A 74 -7.68 1.51 17.46
C LYS A 74 -7.02 0.15 17.29
N ASP A 75 -7.81 -0.91 17.21
CA ASP A 75 -7.27 -2.26 17.02
C ASP A 75 -6.54 -2.37 15.69
N LYS A 76 -7.01 -1.66 14.68
CA LYS A 76 -6.39 -1.66 13.35
C LYS A 76 -5.52 -0.43 13.11
N GLY A 77 -5.78 0.64 13.85
CA GLY A 77 -5.02 1.87 13.74
C GLY A 77 -3.83 1.90 14.66
N ASN A 78 -3.00 0.86 14.64
CA ASN A 78 -1.77 0.83 15.40
C ASN A 78 -0.65 0.26 14.54
N SER A 79 0.57 0.72 14.80
CA SER A 79 1.71 0.36 13.98
C SER A 79 2.04 -1.13 14.05
N LYS A 80 1.88 -1.75 15.22
CA LYS A 80 2.17 -3.16 15.39
C LYS A 80 1.30 -4.02 14.48
N TYR A 81 0.00 -3.73 14.43
CA TYR A 81 -0.94 -4.43 13.56
C TYR A 81 -0.57 -4.22 12.09
N LEU A 82 -0.31 -2.98 11.71
CA LEU A 82 0.00 -2.66 10.32
C LEU A 82 1.31 -3.28 9.86
N TYR A 83 2.33 -3.30 10.74
CA TYR A 83 3.59 -3.97 10.41
C TYR A 83 3.44 -5.48 10.33
N SER A 84 2.45 -6.06 11.02
CA SER A 84 2.19 -7.49 10.87
C SER A 84 1.64 -7.82 9.49
N LEU A 85 0.89 -6.89 8.89
CA LEU A 85 0.36 -7.05 7.53
C LEU A 85 1.39 -6.71 6.46
N PHE A 86 2.18 -5.66 6.69
CA PHE A 86 3.14 -5.14 5.73
C PHE A 86 4.52 -5.03 6.39
N PRO A 87 5.24 -6.16 6.51
CA PRO A 87 6.48 -6.19 7.29
C PRO A 87 7.59 -5.29 6.75
N TYR A 88 7.52 -4.91 5.49
CA TYR A 88 8.52 -4.01 4.91
C TYR A 88 8.13 -2.54 5.02
N GLY A 89 7.11 -2.23 5.80
CA GLY A 89 6.66 -0.88 6.06
C GLY A 89 5.25 -0.63 5.55
N PRO A 90 4.27 -0.38 6.44
CA PRO A 90 2.88 -0.22 6.02
C PRO A 90 2.67 0.93 5.04
N GLY A 91 3.41 2.03 5.21
CA GLY A 91 3.31 3.13 4.27
C GLY A 91 3.89 2.77 2.92
N LYS A 92 5.16 2.36 2.89
CA LYS A 92 5.86 2.08 1.65
C LYS A 92 5.32 0.84 0.94
N GLN A 93 5.26 -0.29 1.64
CA GLN A 93 4.80 -1.54 1.05
C GLN A 93 3.32 -1.51 0.73
N GLY A 94 2.51 -0.94 1.63
CA GLY A 94 1.09 -0.80 1.41
C GLY A 94 0.78 0.07 0.20
N CYS A 95 1.44 1.21 0.07
CA CYS A 95 1.24 2.08 -1.09
C CYS A 95 1.68 1.40 -2.37
N ARG A 96 2.77 0.64 -2.34
CA ARG A 96 3.22 -0.10 -3.52
C ARG A 96 2.16 -1.09 -3.96
N PHE A 97 1.61 -1.88 -3.04
CA PHE A 97 0.56 -2.85 -3.37
C PHE A 97 -0.71 -2.15 -3.84
N ALA A 98 -0.98 -0.95 -3.34
CA ALA A 98 -2.16 -0.19 -3.73
C ALA A 98 -2.00 0.54 -5.06
N GLY A 99 -0.82 0.45 -5.67
CA GLY A 99 -0.54 1.14 -6.94
C GLY A 99 -0.36 2.63 -6.80
N LEU A 100 -0.03 3.11 -5.62
CA LEU A 100 0.16 4.53 -5.34
C LEU A 100 1.63 4.90 -5.46
N PRO A 101 1.95 6.21 -5.57
CA PRO A 101 3.34 6.62 -5.55
C PRO A 101 3.94 6.42 -4.16
N LYS A 102 5.26 6.47 -4.10
CA LYS A 102 5.98 6.34 -2.85
C LYS A 102 5.56 7.45 -1.87
N PRO A 103 5.28 7.12 -0.60
CA PRO A 103 4.92 8.14 0.37
C PRO A 103 6.04 9.15 0.55
N THR A 104 5.67 10.42 0.72
CA THR A 104 6.64 11.47 1.01
C THR A 104 7.01 11.41 2.48
N GLY A 105 8.27 11.71 2.79
CA GLY A 105 8.77 11.68 4.15
C GLY A 105 9.27 10.30 4.55
N CYS A 106 9.21 10.00 5.83
CA CYS A 106 9.68 8.72 6.34
C CYS A 106 8.73 7.60 5.96
N ILE A 107 9.29 6.42 5.89
CA ILE A 107 8.56 5.19 5.62
C ILE A 107 7.30 5.02 6.46
#